data_4561cc84ec5aa72c63ab5be590f78000
#
_entry.id   4561cc84ec5aa72c63ab5be590f78000
#
_cell.length_a   1.000
_cell.length_b   1.000
_cell.length_c   1.000
_cell.angle_alpha   90.00
_cell.angle_beta   90.00
_cell.angle_gamma   90.00
#
_symmetry.space_group_name_H-M   'P 1'
#
loop_
_entity.id
_entity.type
_entity.pdbx_description
1 polymer ?
#
loop_
_entity_poly.entity_id
_entity_poly.type
_entity_poly.pdbx_seq_one_letter_code
_entity_poly.pdbx_strand_id
1 'polypeptide(L)'
;MSFPVSVWYGVGSVTPPFNEEVIRRDLRNIKEAGFRYIRGWVNWRDAEPRPGEYDFSSIEGLLNAANEMDLKVILQVYLEFAPDWLPKLYPDSLYVSESGSVIVPQGSPGVCLDHPGVRARAEEFMRKLAQAVVKYPNFYAWDVWSEPNVIQWIYQPTGWRGLFCYCNYSKGRFRDWLRATYGSISSLNKAWHRSYLEFNDVEPPRFVSLHFARDNIDWLTFNIIKLKEDLEWRVKVIKSVDNNHPVVSHSHGGTSVFSNPLFGEPDDWEMAHVVDYWGTSFYPKHAGRVKTDHVLDALVLDAARSAALASGKSYWIGELQAGQGVGGLKAVEPVTPDDVALWMWQAIAHEAKAINIYHWYPMMLGFESGGYGLVNPDGSLTDRAKKAGETARVIYENSDLFLKAKLIDSNIAILYNIESYKWLWIAQRHSSDVFSKSILGVYRILFNGNYNVDLVSIRQVEDESINKYRVLIAPLSLVMTPKAALGLRNFVGNGGILLVDSRFAAIRSDGYIDSTTPAYGLSEVIGGYEDGYMSVDKVNIRITSNLIPGLRPGDLI
;
A
#
# COMPACT_ATOMS: atom_id res chain seq x y z
N MET A 1 -2.22 -4.38 -27.66
CA MET A 1 -2.44 -4.86 -26.26
C MET A 1 -3.69 -4.15 -25.76
N SER A 2 -4.65 -4.86 -25.16
CA SER A 2 -5.89 -4.22 -24.68
C SER A 2 -5.73 -3.71 -23.26
N PHE A 3 -6.40 -2.60 -22.92
CA PHE A 3 -6.41 -2.05 -21.58
C PHE A 3 -7.21 -2.98 -20.65
N PRO A 4 -6.61 -3.51 -19.57
CA PRO A 4 -7.31 -4.43 -18.68
C PRO A 4 -8.30 -3.68 -17.78
N VAL A 5 -9.60 -3.92 -17.97
CA VAL A 5 -10.63 -3.61 -16.99
C VAL A 5 -11.23 -4.94 -16.58
N SER A 6 -10.92 -5.35 -15.35
CA SER A 6 -11.38 -6.60 -14.76
C SER A 6 -12.43 -6.36 -13.69
N VAL A 7 -13.19 -7.39 -13.40
CA VAL A 7 -14.04 -7.46 -12.22
C VAL A 7 -13.62 -8.65 -11.37
N TRP A 8 -13.56 -8.47 -10.06
CA TRP A 8 -13.25 -9.55 -9.14
C TRP A 8 -14.41 -10.56 -9.11
N TYR A 9 -14.11 -11.81 -9.42
CA TYR A 9 -15.05 -12.92 -9.45
C TYR A 9 -14.40 -14.12 -8.78
N GLY A 10 -14.65 -14.26 -7.47
CA GLY A 10 -14.08 -15.36 -6.70
C GLY A 10 -14.95 -16.62 -6.78
N VAL A 11 -14.29 -17.77 -6.81
CA VAL A 11 -14.90 -19.08 -6.61
C VAL A 11 -14.29 -19.71 -5.37
N GLY A 12 -15.09 -20.37 -4.56
CA GLY A 12 -14.61 -21.01 -3.34
C GLY A 12 -15.49 -20.77 -2.11
N SER A 13 -14.94 -21.01 -0.92
CA SER A 13 -15.69 -21.10 0.32
C SER A 13 -16.30 -19.80 0.85
N VAL A 14 -15.84 -18.65 0.38
CA VAL A 14 -16.35 -17.33 0.81
C VAL A 14 -17.29 -16.68 -0.21
N THR A 15 -17.54 -17.34 -1.32
CA THR A 15 -18.52 -16.95 -2.34
C THR A 15 -19.67 -17.96 -2.36
N PRO A 16 -20.83 -17.65 -2.97
CA PRO A 16 -21.92 -18.62 -3.07
C PRO A 16 -21.43 -19.96 -3.60
N PRO A 17 -22.01 -21.10 -3.20
CA PRO A 17 -21.64 -22.40 -3.73
C PRO A 17 -21.92 -22.42 -5.23
N PHE A 18 -20.89 -22.07 -6.03
CA PHE A 18 -21.00 -22.05 -7.47
C PHE A 18 -20.97 -23.47 -8.00
N ASN A 19 -21.98 -23.81 -8.76
CA ASN A 19 -21.91 -24.93 -9.70
C ASN A 19 -21.43 -24.41 -11.07
N GLU A 20 -21.09 -25.32 -11.95
CA GLU A 20 -20.57 -24.99 -13.28
C GLU A 20 -21.57 -24.15 -14.12
N GLU A 21 -22.85 -24.41 -13.98
CA GLU A 21 -23.91 -23.67 -14.67
C GLU A 21 -23.97 -22.20 -14.21
N VAL A 22 -23.86 -21.96 -12.91
CA VAL A 22 -23.81 -20.61 -12.34
C VAL A 22 -22.57 -19.85 -12.82
N ILE A 23 -21.40 -20.49 -12.81
CA ILE A 23 -20.15 -19.89 -13.29
C ILE A 23 -20.31 -19.49 -14.77
N ARG A 24 -20.81 -20.38 -15.63
CA ARG A 24 -21.02 -20.10 -17.06
C ARG A 24 -22.02 -18.97 -17.31
N ARG A 25 -23.09 -18.91 -16.53
CA ARG A 25 -24.06 -17.81 -16.57
C ARG A 25 -23.41 -16.48 -16.23
N ASP A 26 -22.67 -16.45 -15.13
CA ASP A 26 -22.06 -15.23 -14.62
C ASP A 26 -20.95 -14.71 -15.54
N LEU A 27 -20.09 -15.58 -16.05
CA LEU A 27 -19.06 -15.20 -17.01
C LEU A 27 -19.67 -14.66 -18.32
N ARG A 28 -20.79 -15.22 -18.76
CA ARG A 28 -21.55 -14.67 -19.89
C ARG A 28 -22.07 -13.26 -19.57
N ASN A 29 -22.69 -13.07 -18.40
CA ASN A 29 -23.18 -11.77 -17.96
C ASN A 29 -22.04 -10.74 -17.84
N ILE A 30 -20.88 -11.14 -17.31
CA ILE A 30 -19.68 -10.30 -17.23
C ILE A 30 -19.22 -9.88 -18.64
N LYS A 31 -19.15 -10.82 -19.58
CA LYS A 31 -18.78 -10.55 -20.97
C LYS A 31 -19.77 -9.62 -21.67
N GLU A 32 -21.08 -9.89 -21.53
CA GLU A 32 -22.16 -9.11 -22.13
C GLU A 32 -22.24 -7.70 -21.53
N ALA A 33 -21.97 -7.56 -20.22
CA ALA A 33 -21.85 -6.25 -19.58
C ALA A 33 -20.76 -5.38 -20.20
N GLY A 34 -19.67 -5.98 -20.73
CA GLY A 34 -18.60 -5.25 -21.43
C GLY A 34 -17.18 -5.55 -20.92
N PHE A 35 -17.04 -6.39 -19.93
CA PHE A 35 -15.74 -6.77 -19.40
C PHE A 35 -15.03 -7.80 -20.28
N ARG A 36 -13.70 -7.78 -20.25
CA ARG A 36 -12.83 -8.72 -20.99
C ARG A 36 -11.87 -9.46 -20.08
N TYR A 37 -11.82 -9.06 -18.81
CA TYR A 37 -10.94 -9.61 -17.80
C TYR A 37 -11.74 -9.89 -16.54
N ILE A 38 -11.34 -10.95 -15.83
CA ILE A 38 -11.78 -11.22 -14.46
C ILE A 38 -10.55 -11.34 -13.56
N ARG A 39 -10.69 -11.06 -12.27
CA ARG A 39 -9.71 -11.39 -11.25
C ARG A 39 -10.31 -12.47 -10.35
N GLY A 40 -9.76 -13.66 -10.44
CA GLY A 40 -10.08 -14.78 -9.56
C GLY A 40 -9.09 -14.88 -8.40
N TRP A 41 -9.32 -15.78 -7.47
CA TRP A 41 -8.41 -16.05 -6.38
C TRP A 41 -8.26 -17.54 -6.09
N VAL A 42 -7.14 -17.89 -5.45
CA VAL A 42 -6.90 -19.22 -4.89
C VAL A 42 -6.48 -19.08 -3.45
N ASN A 43 -7.26 -19.70 -2.55
CA ASN A 43 -6.91 -19.81 -1.14
C ASN A 43 -6.02 -21.04 -0.94
N TRP A 44 -4.95 -20.89 -0.19
CA TRP A 44 -4.06 -22.00 0.12
C TRP A 44 -4.81 -23.13 0.85
N ARG A 45 -5.64 -22.81 1.85
CA ARG A 45 -6.44 -23.77 2.61
C ARG A 45 -7.30 -24.66 1.73
N ASP A 46 -8.02 -24.05 0.77
CA ASP A 46 -8.97 -24.77 -0.07
C ASP A 46 -8.25 -25.61 -1.12
N ALA A 47 -7.08 -25.16 -1.57
CA ALA A 47 -6.28 -25.84 -2.60
C ALA A 47 -5.29 -26.88 -2.05
N GLU A 48 -5.00 -26.89 -0.75
CA GLU A 48 -4.19 -27.92 -0.08
C GLU A 48 -4.93 -28.42 1.19
N PRO A 49 -6.04 -29.19 1.03
CA PRO A 49 -6.86 -29.64 2.17
C PRO A 49 -6.11 -30.59 3.11
N ARG A 50 -5.07 -31.27 2.61
CA ARG A 50 -4.15 -32.12 3.39
C ARG A 50 -2.71 -31.88 2.94
N PRO A 51 -1.72 -32.08 3.83
CA PRO A 51 -0.33 -31.85 3.49
C PRO A 51 0.11 -32.60 2.22
N GLY A 52 0.46 -31.85 1.17
CA GLY A 52 0.93 -32.39 -0.11
C GLY A 52 -0.16 -32.88 -1.07
N GLU A 53 -1.44 -32.80 -0.69
CA GLU A 53 -2.57 -33.11 -1.56
C GLU A 53 -3.13 -31.80 -2.14
N TYR A 54 -2.87 -31.52 -3.41
CA TYR A 54 -3.29 -30.30 -4.07
C TYR A 54 -4.53 -30.52 -4.93
N ASP A 55 -5.54 -29.66 -4.75
CA ASP A 55 -6.75 -29.60 -5.56
C ASP A 55 -6.91 -28.20 -6.17
N PHE A 56 -6.61 -28.08 -7.46
CA PHE A 56 -6.80 -26.86 -8.23
C PHE A 56 -8.03 -26.90 -9.14
N SER A 57 -8.91 -27.90 -8.99
CA SER A 57 -10.07 -28.12 -9.86
C SER A 57 -10.98 -26.90 -9.97
N SER A 58 -11.17 -26.15 -8.86
CA SER A 58 -12.00 -24.95 -8.83
C SER A 58 -11.43 -23.84 -9.75
N ILE A 59 -10.13 -23.57 -9.67
CA ILE A 59 -9.51 -22.54 -10.51
C ILE A 59 -9.34 -23.00 -11.94
N GLU A 60 -9.03 -24.29 -12.17
CA GLU A 60 -8.96 -24.86 -13.52
C GLU A 60 -10.32 -24.82 -14.21
N GLY A 61 -11.41 -25.10 -13.47
CA GLY A 61 -12.79 -24.94 -13.95
C GLY A 61 -13.12 -23.51 -14.33
N LEU A 62 -12.72 -22.53 -13.50
CA LEU A 62 -12.89 -21.11 -13.81
C LEU A 62 -12.10 -20.70 -15.06
N LEU A 63 -10.83 -21.12 -15.19
CA LEU A 63 -10.00 -20.82 -16.35
C LEU A 63 -10.59 -21.40 -17.64
N ASN A 64 -11.08 -22.65 -17.61
CA ASN A 64 -11.74 -23.28 -18.75
C ASN A 64 -13.01 -22.51 -19.15
N ALA A 65 -13.91 -22.24 -18.21
CA ALA A 65 -15.15 -21.53 -18.47
C ALA A 65 -14.90 -20.10 -18.97
N ALA A 66 -13.91 -19.41 -18.41
CA ALA A 66 -13.49 -18.09 -18.86
C ALA A 66 -12.89 -18.12 -20.28
N ASN A 67 -12.14 -19.15 -20.61
CA ASN A 67 -11.58 -19.33 -21.96
C ASN A 67 -12.69 -19.52 -23.01
N GLU A 68 -13.72 -20.31 -22.72
CA GLU A 68 -14.88 -20.47 -23.60
C GLU A 68 -15.62 -19.16 -23.86
N MET A 69 -15.58 -18.23 -22.91
CA MET A 69 -16.18 -16.91 -23.03
C MET A 69 -15.20 -15.84 -23.54
N ASP A 70 -13.97 -16.22 -23.96
CA ASP A 70 -12.91 -15.28 -24.37
C ASP A 70 -12.68 -14.18 -23.30
N LEU A 71 -12.57 -14.61 -22.04
CA LEU A 71 -12.21 -13.79 -20.90
C LEU A 71 -10.81 -14.13 -20.42
N LYS A 72 -10.00 -13.13 -20.11
CA LYS A 72 -8.67 -13.27 -19.51
C LYS A 72 -8.76 -13.26 -18.00
N VAL A 73 -7.86 -14.00 -17.34
CA VAL A 73 -7.88 -14.21 -15.89
C VAL A 73 -6.62 -13.65 -15.25
N ILE A 74 -6.80 -12.72 -14.30
CA ILE A 74 -5.79 -12.32 -13.32
C ILE A 74 -6.02 -13.21 -12.10
N LEU A 75 -4.97 -13.82 -11.54
CA LEU A 75 -5.11 -14.74 -10.42
C LEU A 75 -4.44 -14.21 -9.17
N GLN A 76 -5.25 -13.97 -8.14
CA GLN A 76 -4.81 -13.63 -6.80
C GLN A 76 -4.39 -14.91 -6.05
N VAL A 77 -3.20 -14.89 -5.46
CA VAL A 77 -2.69 -15.95 -4.58
C VAL A 77 -2.89 -15.52 -3.14
N TYR A 78 -3.67 -16.28 -2.37
CA TYR A 78 -4.02 -15.89 -1.02
C TYR A 78 -3.46 -16.88 0.01
N LEU A 79 -2.24 -16.59 0.50
CA LEU A 79 -1.53 -17.41 1.50
C LEU A 79 -2.08 -17.21 2.92
N GLU A 80 -2.70 -16.08 3.18
CA GLU A 80 -3.22 -15.69 4.49
C GLU A 80 -4.41 -16.54 4.93
N PHE A 81 -5.15 -17.13 3.99
CA PHE A 81 -6.06 -18.24 4.23
C PHE A 81 -5.28 -19.56 4.20
N ALA A 82 -4.44 -19.75 5.20
CA ALA A 82 -3.59 -20.91 5.33
C ALA A 82 -4.37 -22.14 5.84
N PRO A 83 -3.94 -23.37 5.50
CA PRO A 83 -4.58 -24.58 5.99
C PRO A 83 -4.54 -24.72 7.52
N ASP A 84 -5.64 -25.16 8.12
CA ASP A 84 -5.79 -25.33 9.57
C ASP A 84 -4.92 -26.46 10.16
N TRP A 85 -4.35 -27.31 9.32
CA TRP A 85 -3.40 -28.34 9.75
C TRP A 85 -1.97 -27.80 9.97
N LEU A 86 -1.61 -26.62 9.42
CA LEU A 86 -0.27 -26.01 9.56
C LEU A 86 0.14 -25.80 11.03
N PRO A 87 -0.67 -25.19 11.92
CA PRO A 87 -0.30 -25.01 13.31
C PRO A 87 -0.21 -26.33 14.10
N LYS A 88 -0.79 -27.42 13.61
CA LYS A 88 -0.59 -28.75 14.20
C LYS A 88 0.74 -29.36 13.78
N LEU A 89 1.15 -29.12 12.54
CA LEU A 89 2.43 -29.58 12.01
C LEU A 89 3.61 -28.73 12.53
N TYR A 90 3.37 -27.43 12.71
CA TYR A 90 4.33 -26.43 13.17
C TYR A 90 3.75 -25.62 14.35
N PRO A 91 3.74 -26.17 15.58
CA PRO A 91 3.07 -25.52 16.72
C PRO A 91 3.67 -24.16 17.14
N ASP A 92 4.93 -23.92 16.78
CA ASP A 92 5.66 -22.67 17.06
C ASP A 92 5.59 -21.63 15.93
N SER A 93 4.73 -21.87 14.92
CA SER A 93 4.52 -20.96 13.78
C SER A 93 3.47 -19.87 14.03
N LEU A 94 2.87 -19.81 15.21
CA LEU A 94 1.79 -18.87 15.50
C LEU A 94 2.31 -17.43 15.57
N TYR A 95 1.50 -16.48 15.13
CA TYR A 95 1.80 -15.07 15.35
C TYR A 95 1.78 -14.73 16.83
N VAL A 96 2.73 -13.91 17.26
CA VAL A 96 2.83 -13.40 18.63
C VAL A 96 2.76 -11.87 18.58
N SER A 97 1.84 -11.30 19.36
CA SER A 97 1.66 -9.85 19.44
C SER A 97 2.76 -9.17 20.26
N GLU A 98 2.82 -7.85 20.20
CA GLU A 98 3.67 -7.01 21.06
C GLU A 98 3.45 -7.29 22.56
N SER A 99 2.21 -7.55 22.98
CA SER A 99 1.87 -7.92 24.37
C SER A 99 2.27 -9.34 24.75
N GLY A 100 2.73 -10.17 23.79
CA GLY A 100 3.05 -11.58 23.99
C GLY A 100 1.86 -12.52 23.80
N SER A 101 0.69 -12.02 23.40
CA SER A 101 -0.47 -12.86 23.10
C SER A 101 -0.25 -13.66 21.83
N VAL A 102 -0.55 -14.94 21.90
CA VAL A 102 -0.48 -15.86 20.77
C VAL A 102 -1.78 -15.78 19.96
N ILE A 103 -1.67 -15.59 18.65
CA ILE A 103 -2.81 -15.53 17.74
C ILE A 103 -3.06 -16.92 17.17
N VAL A 104 -4.17 -17.51 17.59
CA VAL A 104 -4.64 -18.79 17.03
C VAL A 104 -5.36 -18.50 15.72
N PRO A 105 -4.99 -19.14 14.61
CA PRO A 105 -5.65 -18.94 13.33
C PRO A 105 -7.13 -19.31 13.36
N GLN A 106 -7.96 -18.47 12.72
CA GLN A 106 -9.38 -18.72 12.53
C GLN A 106 -9.78 -18.34 11.08
N GLY A 107 -9.14 -19.02 10.12
CA GLY A 107 -9.20 -18.69 8.71
C GLY A 107 -8.06 -17.75 8.32
N SER A 108 -8.24 -16.44 8.39
CA SER A 108 -7.17 -15.43 8.30
C SER A 108 -6.84 -14.92 9.71
N PRO A 109 -5.56 -14.64 10.05
CA PRO A 109 -4.39 -14.44 9.19
C PRO A 109 -3.54 -15.71 8.93
N GLY A 110 -3.95 -16.87 9.29
CA GLY A 110 -3.15 -18.08 9.17
C GLY A 110 -2.02 -18.14 10.20
N VAL A 111 -0.82 -18.55 9.77
CA VAL A 111 0.38 -18.71 10.59
C VAL A 111 1.54 -17.86 10.07
N CYS A 112 2.54 -17.61 10.93
CA CYS A 112 3.66 -16.74 10.59
C CYS A 112 4.54 -17.37 9.49
N LEU A 113 4.64 -16.67 8.37
CA LEU A 113 5.45 -17.08 7.22
C LEU A 113 6.96 -16.93 7.45
N ASP A 114 7.41 -16.38 8.58
CA ASP A 114 8.82 -16.40 8.97
C ASP A 114 9.27 -17.77 9.47
N HIS A 115 8.34 -18.65 9.85
CA HIS A 115 8.65 -20.02 10.23
C HIS A 115 9.14 -20.81 8.99
N PRO A 116 10.36 -21.38 9.00
CA PRO A 116 10.97 -21.95 7.80
C PRO A 116 10.18 -23.12 7.21
N GLY A 117 9.58 -23.98 8.05
CA GLY A 117 8.74 -25.08 7.58
C GLY A 117 7.45 -24.60 6.92
N VAL A 118 6.80 -23.56 7.46
CA VAL A 118 5.61 -22.94 6.84
C VAL A 118 5.98 -22.28 5.52
N ARG A 119 7.09 -21.56 5.49
CA ARG A 119 7.59 -20.89 4.28
C ARG A 119 7.88 -21.89 3.16
N ALA A 120 8.52 -23.01 3.47
CA ALA A 120 8.78 -24.08 2.50
C ALA A 120 7.49 -24.69 1.94
N ARG A 121 6.45 -24.89 2.78
CA ARG A 121 5.14 -25.37 2.31
C ARG A 121 4.44 -24.36 1.42
N ALA A 122 4.47 -23.06 1.78
CA ALA A 122 3.93 -21.99 0.96
C ALA A 122 4.63 -21.88 -0.41
N GLU A 123 5.96 -22.07 -0.44
CA GLU A 123 6.71 -22.14 -1.70
C GLU A 123 6.27 -23.31 -2.58
N GLU A 124 6.14 -24.49 -2.00
CA GLU A 124 5.69 -25.68 -2.71
C GLU A 124 4.29 -25.47 -3.30
N PHE A 125 3.35 -24.96 -2.49
CA PHE A 125 2.01 -24.62 -2.93
C PHE A 125 2.04 -23.65 -4.12
N MET A 126 2.75 -22.52 -4.00
CA MET A 126 2.84 -21.53 -5.09
C MET A 126 3.44 -22.11 -6.37
N ARG A 127 4.48 -22.96 -6.27
CA ARG A 127 5.07 -23.63 -7.43
C ARG A 127 4.09 -24.60 -8.12
N LYS A 128 3.36 -25.39 -7.32
CA LYS A 128 2.35 -26.32 -7.85
C LYS A 128 1.20 -25.59 -8.53
N LEU A 129 0.72 -24.51 -7.89
CA LEU A 129 -0.30 -23.65 -8.47
C LEU A 129 0.17 -23.03 -9.79
N ALA A 130 1.39 -22.50 -9.84
CA ALA A 130 1.93 -21.90 -11.05
C ALA A 130 2.02 -22.94 -12.18
N GLN A 131 2.53 -24.14 -11.90
CA GLN A 131 2.58 -25.26 -12.88
C GLN A 131 1.19 -25.64 -13.41
N ALA A 132 0.15 -25.59 -12.57
CA ALA A 132 -1.21 -25.91 -12.97
C ALA A 132 -1.82 -24.83 -13.88
N VAL A 133 -1.51 -23.54 -13.64
CA VAL A 133 -2.19 -22.39 -14.24
C VAL A 133 -1.55 -21.90 -15.54
N VAL A 134 -0.22 -21.91 -15.66
CA VAL A 134 0.49 -21.32 -16.81
C VAL A 134 0.18 -21.96 -18.17
N LYS A 135 -0.38 -23.15 -18.19
CA LYS A 135 -0.80 -23.85 -19.40
C LYS A 135 -2.06 -23.28 -20.07
N TYR A 136 -2.82 -22.44 -19.36
CA TYR A 136 -4.08 -21.88 -19.85
C TYR A 136 -3.83 -20.64 -20.71
N PRO A 137 -4.29 -20.57 -21.96
CA PRO A 137 -3.97 -19.46 -22.87
C PRO A 137 -4.63 -18.13 -22.51
N ASN A 138 -5.67 -18.17 -21.67
CA ASN A 138 -6.37 -17.02 -21.16
C ASN A 138 -5.89 -16.55 -19.78
N PHE A 139 -4.92 -17.23 -19.19
CA PHE A 139 -4.23 -16.73 -18.02
C PHE A 139 -3.44 -15.46 -18.38
N TYR A 140 -3.52 -14.41 -17.56
CA TYR A 140 -3.00 -13.10 -17.92
C TYR A 140 -1.93 -12.55 -16.97
N ALA A 141 -2.16 -12.62 -15.65
CA ALA A 141 -1.26 -12.06 -14.66
C ALA A 141 -1.41 -12.71 -13.28
N TRP A 142 -0.36 -12.64 -12.48
CA TRP A 142 -0.33 -13.04 -11.08
C TRP A 142 -0.53 -11.83 -10.18
N ASP A 143 -1.54 -11.83 -9.33
CA ASP A 143 -1.62 -10.96 -8.16
C ASP A 143 -1.12 -11.75 -6.94
N VAL A 144 0.15 -11.58 -6.63
CA VAL A 144 0.83 -12.45 -5.66
C VAL A 144 0.57 -12.06 -4.21
N TRP A 145 0.06 -10.85 -3.98
CA TRP A 145 -0.33 -10.37 -2.67
C TRP A 145 -1.21 -9.12 -2.79
N SER A 146 -2.49 -9.30 -2.62
CA SER A 146 -3.44 -8.19 -2.53
C SER A 146 -3.31 -7.52 -1.18
N GLU A 147 -3.15 -6.21 -1.15
CA GLU A 147 -3.06 -5.40 0.06
C GLU A 147 -2.10 -5.98 1.11
N PRO A 148 -0.78 -6.08 0.80
CA PRO A 148 0.20 -6.68 1.68
C PRO A 148 0.10 -6.17 3.11
N ASN A 149 0.01 -7.10 4.07
CA ASN A 149 -0.07 -6.77 5.49
C ASN A 149 0.44 -7.97 6.32
N VAL A 150 1.09 -7.73 7.44
CA VAL A 150 1.64 -8.81 8.26
C VAL A 150 0.52 -9.64 8.88
N ILE A 151 -0.56 -9.00 9.32
CA ILE A 151 -1.76 -9.65 9.84
C ILE A 151 -2.98 -9.05 9.17
N GLN A 152 -3.41 -9.66 8.07
CA GLN A 152 -4.58 -9.21 7.33
C GLN A 152 -5.87 -9.56 8.05
N TRP A 153 -6.81 -8.59 8.02
CA TRP A 153 -8.22 -8.79 8.31
C TRP A 153 -8.53 -9.22 9.75
N ILE A 154 -7.69 -8.84 10.74
CA ILE A 154 -8.06 -8.96 12.14
C ILE A 154 -8.78 -7.69 12.58
N TYR A 155 -10.09 -7.77 12.65
CA TYR A 155 -10.92 -6.76 13.29
C TYR A 155 -11.02 -7.06 14.79
N GLN A 156 -10.15 -6.45 15.59
CA GLN A 156 -10.19 -6.63 17.03
C GLN A 156 -11.02 -5.51 17.67
N PRO A 157 -12.06 -5.86 18.47
CA PRO A 157 -12.85 -4.88 19.23
C PRO A 157 -12.03 -4.09 20.24
N THR A 158 -10.88 -4.61 20.65
CA THR A 158 -10.02 -4.08 21.71
C THR A 158 -8.89 -3.18 21.21
N GLY A 159 -8.86 -2.82 19.93
CA GLY A 159 -7.87 -1.89 19.39
C GLY A 159 -6.42 -2.40 19.44
N TRP A 160 -6.20 -3.66 19.09
CA TRP A 160 -4.86 -4.21 18.91
C TRP A 160 -4.13 -3.41 17.82
N ARG A 161 -3.35 -2.46 18.24
CA ARG A 161 -2.53 -1.59 17.40
C ARG A 161 -1.08 -1.85 17.73
N GLY A 162 -0.59 -3.03 17.42
CA GLY A 162 0.81 -3.37 17.62
C GLY A 162 1.41 -4.00 16.36
N LEU A 163 2.69 -3.82 16.20
CA LEU A 163 3.44 -4.53 15.16
C LEU A 163 3.46 -6.03 15.44
N PHE A 164 3.54 -6.79 14.38
CA PHE A 164 3.77 -8.23 14.36
C PHE A 164 5.03 -8.52 13.51
N CYS A 165 5.78 -9.61 13.73
CA CYS A 165 5.48 -10.64 14.71
C CYS A 165 6.60 -10.67 15.77
N TYR A 166 6.25 -11.01 17.02
CA TYR A 166 7.22 -11.20 18.10
C TYR A 166 7.54 -12.68 18.34
N CYS A 167 7.22 -13.58 17.40
CA CYS A 167 7.63 -14.98 17.45
C CYS A 167 9.15 -15.12 17.30
N ASN A 168 9.70 -16.28 17.69
CA ASN A 168 11.15 -16.48 17.68
C ASN A 168 11.77 -16.33 16.28
N TYR A 169 11.06 -16.70 15.22
CA TYR A 169 11.55 -16.62 13.83
C TYR A 169 11.61 -15.18 13.36
N SER A 170 10.57 -14.37 13.59
CA SER A 170 10.59 -12.95 13.26
C SER A 170 11.65 -12.19 14.07
N LYS A 171 11.82 -12.52 15.36
CA LYS A 171 12.91 -11.98 16.18
C LYS A 171 14.28 -12.38 15.64
N GLY A 172 14.43 -13.60 15.13
CA GLY A 172 15.63 -14.07 14.46
C GLY A 172 15.96 -13.21 13.24
N ARG A 173 15.01 -13.02 12.33
CA ARG A 173 15.16 -12.13 11.15
C ARG A 173 15.55 -10.69 11.56
N PHE A 174 14.94 -10.16 12.61
CA PHE A 174 15.29 -8.83 13.12
C PHE A 174 16.74 -8.75 13.61
N ARG A 175 17.21 -9.76 14.35
CA ARG A 175 18.61 -9.84 14.81
C ARG A 175 19.59 -9.94 13.65
N ASP A 176 19.24 -10.69 12.61
CA ASP A 176 20.07 -10.78 11.39
C ASP A 176 20.12 -9.44 10.65
N TRP A 177 19.00 -8.75 10.54
CA TRP A 177 18.96 -7.39 9.99
C TRP A 177 19.82 -6.40 10.80
N LEU A 178 19.77 -6.48 12.14
CA LEU A 178 20.61 -5.67 13.01
C LEU A 178 22.12 -5.98 12.83
N ARG A 179 22.49 -7.27 12.67
CA ARG A 179 23.87 -7.65 12.35
C ARG A 179 24.34 -7.03 11.04
N ALA A 180 23.52 -7.09 10.02
CA ALA A 180 23.82 -6.50 8.71
C ALA A 180 23.92 -4.96 8.79
N THR A 181 23.07 -4.31 9.59
CA THR A 181 22.99 -2.85 9.71
C THR A 181 24.16 -2.28 10.53
N TYR A 182 24.47 -2.90 11.67
CA TYR A 182 25.44 -2.36 12.64
C TYR A 182 26.83 -3.00 12.58
N GLY A 183 26.96 -4.18 12.00
CA GLY A 183 28.21 -4.92 11.88
C GLY A 183 28.71 -5.51 13.19
N SER A 184 28.57 -4.82 14.32
CA SER A 184 29.01 -5.29 15.64
C SER A 184 28.02 -4.94 16.74
N ILE A 185 28.00 -5.76 17.81
CA ILE A 185 27.15 -5.49 18.97
C ILE A 185 27.57 -4.19 19.69
N SER A 186 28.83 -3.84 19.64
CA SER A 186 29.35 -2.58 20.20
C SER A 186 28.77 -1.37 19.47
N SER A 187 28.66 -1.43 18.13
CA SER A 187 28.06 -0.37 17.32
C SER A 187 26.56 -0.24 17.61
N LEU A 188 25.83 -1.36 17.72
CA LEU A 188 24.44 -1.37 18.13
C LEU A 188 24.25 -0.77 19.52
N ASN A 189 25.03 -1.23 20.50
CA ASN A 189 24.98 -0.74 21.89
C ASN A 189 25.17 0.77 21.97
N LYS A 190 26.14 1.29 21.20
CA LYS A 190 26.38 2.73 21.11
C LYS A 190 25.17 3.48 20.53
N ALA A 191 24.58 2.96 19.45
CA ALA A 191 23.44 3.60 18.78
C ALA A 191 22.17 3.57 19.63
N TRP A 192 21.94 2.48 20.37
CA TRP A 192 20.75 2.28 21.18
C TRP A 192 20.90 2.69 22.66
N HIS A 193 22.11 3.06 23.08
CA HIS A 193 22.45 3.28 24.49
C HIS A 193 22.12 2.06 25.36
N ARG A 194 22.58 0.89 24.91
CA ARG A 194 22.38 -0.41 25.56
C ARG A 194 23.73 -1.07 25.87
N SER A 195 23.65 -2.23 26.51
CA SER A 195 24.82 -3.03 26.92
C SER A 195 24.58 -4.53 26.70
N TYR A 196 24.03 -4.90 25.56
CA TYR A 196 23.89 -6.31 25.17
C TYR A 196 25.28 -6.96 25.02
N LEU A 197 25.39 -8.25 25.40
CA LEU A 197 26.61 -9.00 25.22
C LEU A 197 26.77 -9.50 23.78
N GLU A 198 25.65 -9.93 23.18
CA GLU A 198 25.59 -10.40 21.80
C GLU A 198 24.25 -10.07 21.13
N PHE A 199 24.18 -10.23 19.80
CA PHE A 199 22.93 -9.96 19.06
C PHE A 199 21.79 -10.88 19.43
N ASN A 200 22.07 -12.09 19.94
CA ASN A 200 21.02 -13.02 20.37
C ASN A 200 20.26 -12.54 21.61
N ASP A 201 20.87 -11.65 22.41
CA ASP A 201 20.24 -11.04 23.58
C ASP A 201 19.24 -9.92 23.20
N VAL A 202 19.29 -9.45 21.95
CA VAL A 202 18.46 -8.32 21.53
C VAL A 202 17.01 -8.76 21.36
N GLU A 203 16.11 -8.04 22.02
CA GLU A 203 14.66 -8.19 21.85
C GLU A 203 14.06 -6.97 21.14
N PRO A 204 13.06 -7.17 20.25
CA PRO A 204 12.31 -6.06 19.68
C PRO A 204 11.65 -5.22 20.79
N PRO A 205 11.62 -3.89 20.64
CA PRO A 205 11.00 -3.01 21.65
C PRO A 205 9.51 -3.28 21.74
N ARG A 206 8.96 -3.14 22.95
CA ARG A 206 7.52 -3.30 23.26
C ARG A 206 6.90 -2.02 23.78
N PHE A 207 7.70 -1.00 24.02
CA PHE A 207 7.29 0.33 24.47
C PHE A 207 8.37 1.34 24.10
N VAL A 208 8.00 2.62 24.17
CA VAL A 208 8.92 3.72 23.91
C VAL A 208 9.47 4.25 25.22
N SER A 209 10.79 4.27 25.37
CA SER A 209 11.46 4.93 26.50
C SER A 209 11.43 6.45 26.32
N LEU A 210 11.28 7.20 27.44
CA LEU A 210 11.32 8.65 27.42
C LEU A 210 12.62 9.23 26.79
N HIS A 211 13.73 8.54 26.98
CA HIS A 211 15.04 9.05 26.57
C HIS A 211 15.58 8.45 25.27
N PHE A 212 15.07 7.30 24.83
CA PHE A 212 15.64 6.55 23.72
C PHE A 212 14.55 5.93 22.86
N ALA A 213 14.58 6.24 21.58
CA ALA A 213 13.60 5.75 20.61
C ALA A 213 14.26 5.00 19.42
N ARG A 214 15.59 4.89 19.39
CA ARG A 214 16.31 4.31 18.24
C ARG A 214 15.96 2.85 18.00
N ASP A 215 15.81 2.06 19.05
CA ASP A 215 15.34 0.67 18.97
C ASP A 215 13.96 0.55 18.32
N ASN A 216 13.04 1.48 18.65
CA ASN A 216 11.72 1.54 18.03
C ASN A 216 11.79 1.95 16.55
N ILE A 217 12.64 2.93 16.21
CA ILE A 217 12.86 3.33 14.81
C ILE A 217 13.39 2.16 13.97
N ASP A 218 14.34 1.41 14.51
CA ASP A 218 14.93 0.26 13.83
C ASP A 218 13.91 -0.89 13.68
N TRP A 219 13.07 -1.13 14.68
CA TRP A 219 12.00 -2.11 14.59
C TRP A 219 10.96 -1.74 13.53
N LEU A 220 10.55 -0.45 13.45
CA LEU A 220 9.67 0.06 12.40
C LEU A 220 10.31 -0.10 11.01
N THR A 221 11.59 0.28 10.89
CA THR A 221 12.35 0.17 9.63
C THR A 221 12.47 -1.28 9.17
N PHE A 222 12.81 -2.19 10.09
CA PHE A 222 12.88 -3.62 9.81
C PHE A 222 11.54 -4.15 9.28
N ASN A 223 10.42 -3.79 9.90
CA ASN A 223 9.11 -4.30 9.47
C ASN A 223 8.73 -3.81 8.08
N ILE A 224 9.05 -2.58 7.70
CA ILE A 224 8.86 -2.07 6.33
C ILE A 224 9.69 -2.89 5.34
N ILE A 225 10.98 -3.08 5.64
CA ILE A 225 11.89 -3.85 4.77
C ILE A 225 11.46 -5.31 4.70
N LYS A 226 11.09 -5.90 5.82
CA LYS A 226 10.60 -7.28 5.90
C LYS A 226 9.39 -7.52 4.99
N LEU A 227 8.44 -6.59 4.98
CA LEU A 227 7.26 -6.72 4.14
C LEU A 227 7.62 -6.71 2.65
N LYS A 228 8.55 -5.84 2.24
CA LYS A 228 9.13 -5.84 0.90
C LYS A 228 9.80 -7.16 0.57
N GLU A 229 10.68 -7.67 1.45
CA GLU A 229 11.36 -8.96 1.27
C GLU A 229 10.38 -10.14 1.14
N ASP A 230 9.26 -10.10 1.88
CA ASP A 230 8.22 -11.11 1.79
C ASP A 230 7.45 -11.05 0.45
N LEU A 231 7.26 -9.86 -0.12
CA LEU A 231 6.76 -9.71 -1.49
C LEU A 231 7.77 -10.20 -2.52
N GLU A 232 9.05 -9.80 -2.38
CA GLU A 232 10.14 -10.29 -3.26
C GLU A 232 10.23 -11.82 -3.28
N TRP A 233 10.08 -12.44 -2.12
CA TRP A 233 10.07 -13.88 -1.99
C TRP A 233 8.92 -14.51 -2.80
N ARG A 234 7.69 -14.00 -2.67
CA ARG A 234 6.53 -14.49 -3.43
C ARG A 234 6.77 -14.35 -4.94
N VAL A 235 7.25 -13.19 -5.36
CA VAL A 235 7.59 -12.94 -6.78
C VAL A 235 8.65 -13.91 -7.28
N LYS A 236 9.73 -14.13 -6.52
CA LYS A 236 10.80 -15.09 -6.89
C LYS A 236 10.29 -16.51 -7.03
N VAL A 237 9.40 -16.95 -6.14
CA VAL A 237 8.80 -18.29 -6.21
C VAL A 237 7.96 -18.45 -7.49
N ILE A 238 7.07 -17.50 -7.77
CA ILE A 238 6.25 -17.52 -8.99
C ILE A 238 7.13 -17.45 -10.23
N LYS A 239 8.05 -16.49 -10.30
CA LYS A 239 8.96 -16.30 -11.45
C LYS A 239 9.92 -17.48 -11.68
N SER A 240 10.13 -18.34 -10.68
CA SER A 240 10.89 -19.59 -10.88
C SER A 240 10.17 -20.63 -11.75
N VAL A 241 8.86 -20.48 -11.95
CA VAL A 241 8.01 -21.33 -12.79
C VAL A 241 7.52 -20.58 -14.02
N ASP A 242 7.13 -19.30 -13.84
CA ASP A 242 6.52 -18.48 -14.87
C ASP A 242 7.21 -17.12 -14.99
N ASN A 243 8.09 -16.97 -15.98
CA ASN A 243 8.76 -15.71 -16.29
C ASN A 243 8.01 -14.84 -17.32
N ASN A 244 6.92 -15.35 -17.90
CA ASN A 244 6.26 -14.71 -19.05
C ASN A 244 5.14 -13.77 -18.64
N HIS A 245 4.35 -14.15 -17.62
CA HIS A 245 3.21 -13.36 -17.19
C HIS A 245 3.61 -12.27 -16.17
N PRO A 246 2.96 -11.10 -16.22
CA PRO A 246 3.20 -10.04 -15.24
C PRO A 246 2.85 -10.48 -13.83
N VAL A 247 3.58 -9.92 -12.87
CA VAL A 247 3.30 -10.05 -11.44
C VAL A 247 2.89 -8.70 -10.91
N VAL A 248 1.75 -8.63 -10.24
CA VAL A 248 1.17 -7.39 -9.73
C VAL A 248 0.92 -7.49 -8.22
N SER A 249 0.82 -6.35 -7.58
CA SER A 249 0.37 -6.16 -6.20
C SER A 249 -0.12 -4.72 -6.03
N HIS A 250 -0.75 -4.41 -4.92
CA HIS A 250 -1.28 -3.07 -4.64
C HIS A 250 -1.43 -2.84 -3.14
N SER A 251 -1.32 -1.58 -2.73
CA SER A 251 -1.51 -1.17 -1.35
C SER A 251 -2.99 -1.03 -0.98
N HIS A 252 -3.23 -0.93 0.30
CA HIS A 252 -4.49 -0.48 0.89
C HIS A 252 -4.96 0.86 0.31
N GLY A 253 -6.27 1.12 0.39
CA GLY A 253 -6.92 2.33 -0.14
C GLY A 253 -6.49 3.69 0.44
N GLY A 254 -5.47 3.72 1.28
CA GLY A 254 -4.88 4.96 1.80
C GLY A 254 -3.49 5.24 1.26
N THR A 255 -2.85 4.28 0.60
CA THR A 255 -1.42 4.32 0.25
C THR A 255 -0.53 4.60 1.48
N SER A 256 0.79 4.74 1.31
CA SER A 256 1.72 5.04 2.42
C SER A 256 1.41 6.33 3.17
N VAL A 257 0.63 7.23 2.58
CA VAL A 257 0.29 8.53 3.21
C VAL A 257 -0.79 8.37 4.27
N PHE A 258 -1.76 7.48 4.06
CA PHE A 258 -2.93 7.29 4.95
C PHE A 258 -3.03 5.88 5.52
N SER A 259 -2.50 4.89 4.82
CA SER A 259 -2.22 3.57 5.37
C SER A 259 -1.06 3.64 6.34
N ASN A 260 -0.91 2.63 7.17
CA ASN A 260 0.04 2.70 8.24
C ASN A 260 1.22 1.74 8.01
N PRO A 261 2.24 2.11 7.19
CA PRO A 261 3.42 1.26 7.00
C PRO A 261 4.09 0.91 8.33
N LEU A 262 3.82 1.71 9.35
CA LEU A 262 4.33 1.50 10.71
C LEU A 262 3.53 0.46 11.51
N PHE A 263 2.39 -0.01 11.00
CA PHE A 263 1.62 -1.15 11.54
C PHE A 263 1.77 -2.44 10.74
N GLY A 264 2.72 -2.49 9.81
CA GLY A 264 2.92 -3.67 8.96
C GLY A 264 2.09 -3.63 7.68
N GLU A 265 1.66 -2.44 7.25
CA GLU A 265 1.12 -2.17 5.92
C GLU A 265 2.25 -1.74 4.96
N PRO A 266 2.05 -1.75 3.64
CA PRO A 266 3.11 -1.49 2.69
C PRO A 266 3.58 -0.04 2.70
N ASP A 267 4.89 0.18 2.49
CA ASP A 267 5.42 1.43 1.97
C ASP A 267 5.46 1.33 0.44
N ASP A 268 4.68 2.16 -0.25
CA ASP A 268 4.51 2.08 -1.71
C ASP A 268 5.83 2.20 -2.46
N TRP A 269 6.75 3.08 -2.02
CA TRP A 269 8.05 3.25 -2.68
C TRP A 269 8.97 2.04 -2.50
N GLU A 270 8.90 1.35 -1.36
CA GLU A 270 9.66 0.11 -1.17
C GLU A 270 9.07 -1.06 -1.95
N MET A 271 7.73 -1.15 -2.03
CA MET A 271 7.03 -2.27 -2.66
C MET A 271 7.02 -2.19 -4.20
N ALA A 272 6.90 -0.99 -4.76
CA ALA A 272 6.77 -0.78 -6.20
C ALA A 272 7.95 -1.32 -7.02
N HIS A 273 9.15 -1.38 -6.45
CA HIS A 273 10.33 -1.95 -7.10
C HIS A 273 10.22 -3.46 -7.39
N VAL A 274 9.37 -4.16 -6.63
CA VAL A 274 9.36 -5.63 -6.57
C VAL A 274 8.54 -6.27 -7.67
N VAL A 275 7.48 -5.58 -8.12
CA VAL A 275 6.46 -6.11 -9.04
C VAL A 275 6.52 -5.44 -10.42
N ASP A 276 5.81 -5.99 -11.40
CA ASP A 276 5.70 -5.39 -12.73
C ASP A 276 4.72 -4.21 -12.76
N TYR A 277 3.63 -4.30 -11.95
CA TYR A 277 2.67 -3.23 -11.73
C TYR A 277 2.43 -3.07 -10.24
N TRP A 278 2.62 -1.85 -9.74
CA TRP A 278 2.23 -1.48 -8.39
C TRP A 278 0.98 -0.61 -8.40
N GLY A 279 0.09 -0.80 -7.45
CA GLY A 279 -1.18 -0.08 -7.44
C GLY A 279 -1.70 0.24 -6.05
N THR A 280 -2.97 0.62 -6.01
CA THR A 280 -3.71 0.86 -4.78
C THR A 280 -5.13 0.36 -4.88
N SER A 281 -5.75 0.05 -3.75
CA SER A 281 -7.20 -0.02 -3.63
C SER A 281 -7.78 1.40 -3.62
N PHE A 282 -8.95 1.58 -4.24
CA PHE A 282 -9.61 2.87 -4.35
C PHE A 282 -11.07 2.79 -3.95
N TYR A 283 -11.37 3.22 -2.72
CA TYR A 283 -12.68 3.12 -2.08
C TYR A 283 -13.20 4.48 -1.59
N PRO A 284 -13.65 5.38 -2.48
CA PRO A 284 -14.06 6.75 -2.11
C PRO A 284 -15.22 6.84 -1.12
N LYS A 285 -16.14 5.87 -1.14
CA LYS A 285 -17.29 5.78 -0.23
C LYS A 285 -17.21 4.54 0.66
N HIS A 286 -16.03 4.33 1.29
CA HIS A 286 -15.85 3.23 2.23
C HIS A 286 -16.31 3.59 3.64
N ALA A 287 -16.56 2.57 4.48
CA ALA A 287 -16.97 2.73 5.88
C ALA A 287 -16.13 3.79 6.63
N GLY A 288 -16.80 4.73 7.29
CA GLY A 288 -16.16 5.82 8.03
C GLY A 288 -15.96 7.13 7.25
N ARG A 289 -16.13 7.16 5.95
CA ARG A 289 -16.17 8.39 5.17
C ARG A 289 -17.61 8.86 5.02
N VAL A 290 -17.94 9.98 5.65
CA VAL A 290 -19.30 10.56 5.61
C VAL A 290 -19.55 11.34 4.32
N LYS A 291 -18.48 11.83 3.66
CA LYS A 291 -18.55 12.57 2.40
C LYS A 291 -17.35 12.21 1.52
N THR A 292 -17.59 12.15 0.22
CA THR A 292 -16.53 12.06 -0.78
C THR A 292 -15.66 13.32 -0.73
N ASP A 293 -14.35 13.15 -0.67
CA ASP A 293 -13.36 14.23 -0.75
C ASP A 293 -12.49 13.99 -1.99
N HIS A 294 -12.84 14.64 -3.10
CA HIS A 294 -12.14 14.47 -4.38
C HIS A 294 -10.65 14.83 -4.32
N VAL A 295 -10.27 15.73 -3.42
CA VAL A 295 -8.85 16.07 -3.24
C VAL A 295 -8.10 14.94 -2.55
N LEU A 296 -8.73 14.32 -1.55
CA LEU A 296 -8.18 13.14 -0.89
C LEU A 296 -8.08 11.97 -1.87
N ASP A 297 -9.12 11.76 -2.68
CA ASP A 297 -9.15 10.73 -3.70
C ASP A 297 -8.01 10.92 -4.71
N ALA A 298 -7.81 12.14 -5.21
CA ALA A 298 -6.72 12.47 -6.11
C ALA A 298 -5.34 12.26 -5.47
N LEU A 299 -5.15 12.66 -4.20
CA LEU A 299 -3.90 12.44 -3.48
C LEU A 299 -3.56 10.95 -3.37
N VAL A 300 -4.55 10.10 -3.06
CA VAL A 300 -4.35 8.64 -2.98
C VAL A 300 -3.89 8.08 -4.33
N LEU A 301 -4.53 8.49 -5.42
CA LEU A 301 -4.17 8.05 -6.77
C LEU A 301 -2.77 8.54 -7.16
N ASP A 302 -2.44 9.82 -6.89
CA ASP A 302 -1.13 10.39 -7.22
C ASP A 302 0.00 9.82 -6.36
N ALA A 303 -0.25 9.47 -5.10
CA ALA A 303 0.76 8.85 -4.25
C ALA A 303 1.18 7.47 -4.78
N ALA A 304 0.22 6.59 -5.09
CA ALA A 304 0.50 5.28 -5.65
C ALA A 304 1.14 5.36 -7.05
N ARG A 305 0.63 6.27 -7.90
CA ARG A 305 1.22 6.56 -9.22
C ARG A 305 2.68 7.01 -9.08
N SER A 306 2.95 7.97 -8.20
CA SER A 306 4.29 8.51 -7.98
C SER A 306 5.28 7.43 -7.52
N ALA A 307 4.87 6.55 -6.61
CA ALA A 307 5.69 5.43 -6.15
C ALA A 307 5.99 4.42 -7.27
N ALA A 308 4.97 4.06 -8.08
CA ALA A 308 5.15 3.17 -9.23
C ALA A 308 6.11 3.78 -10.26
N LEU A 309 5.90 5.04 -10.65
CA LEU A 309 6.73 5.73 -11.64
C LEU A 309 8.17 5.95 -11.16
N ALA A 310 8.37 6.24 -9.86
CA ALA A 310 9.71 6.33 -9.26
C ALA A 310 10.50 5.03 -9.40
N SER A 311 9.82 3.91 -9.45
CA SER A 311 10.39 2.57 -9.65
C SER A 311 10.46 2.14 -11.12
N GLY A 312 10.08 3.01 -12.06
CA GLY A 312 9.99 2.68 -13.48
C GLY A 312 8.91 1.65 -13.81
N LYS A 313 7.88 1.54 -12.98
CA LYS A 313 6.81 0.58 -13.09
C LYS A 313 5.51 1.23 -13.56
N SER A 314 4.61 0.41 -14.10
CA SER A 314 3.26 0.85 -14.42
C SER A 314 2.38 0.87 -13.16
N TYR A 315 1.43 1.79 -13.15
CA TYR A 315 0.45 1.97 -12.09
C TYR A 315 -0.89 1.32 -12.46
N TRP A 316 -1.57 0.71 -11.49
CA TRP A 316 -2.89 0.14 -11.68
C TRP A 316 -3.80 0.32 -10.46
N ILE A 317 -5.12 0.18 -10.65
CA ILE A 317 -6.07 0.09 -9.54
C ILE A 317 -6.31 -1.39 -9.26
N GLY A 318 -5.76 -1.85 -8.12
CA GLY A 318 -5.89 -3.25 -7.68
C GLY A 318 -7.31 -3.59 -7.25
N GLU A 319 -8.00 -2.64 -6.62
CA GLU A 319 -9.41 -2.75 -6.26
C GLU A 319 -10.11 -1.40 -6.37
N LEU A 320 -11.13 -1.32 -7.21
CA LEU A 320 -12.01 -0.17 -7.35
C LEU A 320 -13.37 -0.49 -6.72
N GLN A 321 -13.84 0.33 -5.83
CA GLN A 321 -15.16 0.18 -5.20
C GLN A 321 -16.29 0.08 -6.24
N ALA A 322 -17.08 -0.98 -6.19
CA ALA A 322 -18.17 -1.22 -7.12
C ALA A 322 -19.55 -0.96 -6.53
N GLY A 323 -19.70 -1.25 -5.24
CA GLY A 323 -20.96 -1.12 -4.53
C GLY A 323 -20.79 -0.42 -3.20
N GLN A 324 -21.88 -0.34 -2.46
CA GLN A 324 -21.90 0.29 -1.16
C GLN A 324 -20.92 -0.40 -0.20
N GLY A 325 -20.04 0.38 0.43
CA GLY A 325 -19.15 -0.11 1.46
C GLY A 325 -19.94 -0.50 2.72
N VAL A 326 -19.61 -1.65 3.29
CA VAL A 326 -20.23 -2.14 4.52
C VAL A 326 -19.13 -2.61 5.46
N GLY A 327 -19.22 -2.21 6.72
CA GLY A 327 -18.32 -2.69 7.77
C GLY A 327 -19.13 -2.94 9.04
N GLY A 328 -19.26 -4.20 9.47
CA GLY A 328 -20.02 -4.57 10.66
C GLY A 328 -21.47 -4.09 10.64
N LEU A 329 -22.17 -4.22 9.52
CA LEU A 329 -23.54 -3.74 9.25
C LEU A 329 -23.70 -2.21 9.20
N LYS A 330 -22.62 -1.43 9.27
CA LYS A 330 -22.68 0.01 9.02
C LYS A 330 -22.61 0.24 7.51
N ALA A 331 -23.72 0.70 6.97
CA ALA A 331 -23.78 1.17 5.60
C ALA A 331 -23.34 2.64 5.54
N VAL A 332 -22.67 3.01 4.46
CA VAL A 332 -22.30 4.38 4.12
C VAL A 332 -23.20 4.90 2.99
N GLU A 333 -22.89 6.08 2.46
CA GLU A 333 -23.63 6.63 1.33
C GLU A 333 -23.77 5.62 0.18
N PRO A 334 -24.94 5.56 -0.50
CA PRO A 334 -25.13 4.70 -1.65
C PRO A 334 -24.13 5.02 -2.75
N VAL A 335 -23.61 3.99 -3.39
CA VAL A 335 -22.80 4.12 -4.60
C VAL A 335 -23.73 4.14 -5.80
N THR A 336 -23.67 5.20 -6.57
CA THR A 336 -24.47 5.39 -7.78
C THR A 336 -23.74 4.85 -9.03
N PRO A 337 -24.44 4.64 -10.15
CA PRO A 337 -23.80 4.30 -11.42
C PRO A 337 -22.76 5.34 -11.86
N ASP A 338 -23.05 6.63 -11.65
CA ASP A 338 -22.15 7.72 -12.04
C ASP A 338 -20.91 7.79 -11.14
N ASP A 339 -21.00 7.41 -9.85
CA ASP A 339 -19.83 7.28 -8.98
C ASP A 339 -18.81 6.28 -9.56
N VAL A 340 -19.29 5.08 -9.93
CA VAL A 340 -18.40 4.04 -10.47
C VAL A 340 -17.73 4.50 -11.76
N ALA A 341 -18.48 5.11 -12.67
CA ALA A 341 -17.92 5.66 -13.90
C ALA A 341 -16.91 6.78 -13.62
N LEU A 342 -17.25 7.71 -12.71
CA LEU A 342 -16.36 8.80 -12.31
C LEU A 342 -15.02 8.24 -11.77
N TRP A 343 -15.08 7.27 -10.87
CA TRP A 343 -13.87 6.69 -10.29
C TRP A 343 -13.02 5.93 -11.31
N MET A 344 -13.63 5.26 -12.28
CA MET A 344 -12.93 4.65 -13.40
C MET A 344 -12.20 5.71 -14.25
N TRP A 345 -12.86 6.83 -14.54
CA TRP A 345 -12.25 7.94 -15.28
C TRP A 345 -11.18 8.68 -14.47
N GLN A 346 -11.36 8.85 -13.16
CA GLN A 346 -10.33 9.39 -12.29
C GLN A 346 -9.07 8.50 -12.31
N ALA A 347 -9.23 7.18 -12.22
CA ALA A 347 -8.10 6.25 -12.34
C ALA A 347 -7.33 6.44 -13.66
N ILE A 348 -8.04 6.55 -14.78
CA ILE A 348 -7.42 6.80 -16.10
C ILE A 348 -6.74 8.18 -16.13
N ALA A 349 -7.39 9.22 -15.59
CA ALA A 349 -6.84 10.57 -15.55
C ALA A 349 -5.56 10.65 -14.71
N HIS A 350 -5.40 9.77 -13.72
CA HIS A 350 -4.18 9.60 -12.91
C HIS A 350 -3.25 8.49 -13.44
N GLU A 351 -3.30 8.18 -14.75
CA GLU A 351 -2.41 7.26 -15.47
C GLU A 351 -2.52 5.77 -15.12
N ALA A 352 -3.59 5.31 -14.49
CA ALA A 352 -3.77 3.87 -14.30
C ALA A 352 -3.73 3.13 -15.65
N LYS A 353 -3.02 2.00 -15.72
CA LYS A 353 -2.88 1.17 -16.92
C LYS A 353 -3.69 -0.13 -16.83
N ALA A 354 -4.33 -0.36 -15.70
CA ALA A 354 -5.32 -1.41 -15.50
C ALA A 354 -6.25 -1.01 -14.35
N ILE A 355 -7.47 -1.53 -14.35
CA ILE A 355 -8.46 -1.33 -13.29
C ILE A 355 -9.09 -2.67 -12.97
N ASN A 356 -9.13 -3.04 -11.70
CA ASN A 356 -9.92 -4.16 -11.20
C ASN A 356 -11.05 -3.63 -10.32
N ILE A 357 -12.29 -4.02 -10.61
CA ILE A 357 -13.47 -3.59 -9.88
C ILE A 357 -13.79 -4.63 -8.79
N TYR A 358 -13.89 -4.21 -7.56
CA TYR A 358 -14.22 -5.05 -6.41
C TYR A 358 -15.66 -4.77 -5.96
N HIS A 359 -16.63 -5.69 -6.16
CA HIS A 359 -16.51 -6.93 -6.91
C HIS A 359 -17.86 -7.30 -7.58
N TRP A 360 -17.93 -8.45 -8.27
CA TRP A 360 -19.12 -8.82 -9.02
C TRP A 360 -20.35 -9.02 -8.10
N TYR A 361 -20.30 -10.02 -7.21
CA TYR A 361 -21.34 -10.24 -6.20
C TYR A 361 -21.13 -9.39 -4.95
N PRO A 362 -22.19 -8.99 -4.22
CA PRO A 362 -22.00 -8.51 -2.85
C PRO A 362 -21.37 -9.58 -1.97
N MET A 363 -20.56 -9.20 -0.99
CA MET A 363 -19.99 -10.15 -0.04
C MET A 363 -21.09 -10.98 0.61
N MET A 364 -21.00 -12.30 0.54
CA MET A 364 -22.04 -13.21 1.01
C MET A 364 -21.86 -13.60 2.49
N LEU A 365 -20.66 -13.45 3.02
CA LEU A 365 -20.27 -13.87 4.36
C LEU A 365 -19.39 -12.82 5.06
N GLY A 366 -19.42 -12.84 6.38
CA GLY A 366 -18.46 -12.11 7.20
C GLY A 366 -18.84 -10.68 7.50
N PHE A 367 -17.84 -9.92 7.91
CA PHE A 367 -17.98 -8.56 8.41
C PHE A 367 -18.48 -7.56 7.34
N GLU A 368 -18.22 -7.84 6.09
CA GLU A 368 -18.59 -7.02 4.92
C GLU A 368 -19.81 -7.53 4.16
N SER A 369 -20.60 -8.42 4.79
CA SER A 369 -21.79 -9.01 4.14
C SER A 369 -22.72 -7.97 3.56
N GLY A 370 -23.11 -8.16 2.29
CA GLY A 370 -23.97 -7.28 1.51
C GLY A 370 -23.26 -6.10 0.86
N GLY A 371 -21.93 -5.95 1.07
CA GLY A 371 -21.15 -4.84 0.53
C GLY A 371 -20.54 -5.09 -0.85
N TYR A 372 -20.17 -4.01 -1.51
CA TYR A 372 -19.30 -3.87 -2.69
C TYR A 372 -19.81 -4.47 -4.02
N GLY A 373 -20.93 -5.17 -4.07
CA GLY A 373 -21.38 -5.86 -5.28
C GLY A 373 -21.79 -4.93 -6.43
N LEU A 374 -21.39 -5.29 -7.64
CA LEU A 374 -21.92 -4.71 -8.88
C LEU A 374 -23.33 -5.25 -9.19
N VAL A 375 -23.57 -6.53 -8.95
CA VAL A 375 -24.86 -7.19 -9.20
C VAL A 375 -25.64 -7.39 -7.90
N ASN A 376 -26.89 -7.77 -8.02
CA ASN A 376 -27.71 -8.18 -6.88
C ASN A 376 -27.29 -9.59 -6.39
N PRO A 377 -27.69 -10.01 -5.17
CA PRO A 377 -27.37 -11.35 -4.65
C PRO A 377 -27.85 -12.52 -5.51
N ASP A 378 -28.87 -12.31 -6.35
CA ASP A 378 -29.38 -13.30 -7.30
C ASP A 378 -28.64 -13.33 -8.64
N GLY A 379 -27.63 -12.45 -8.81
CA GLY A 379 -26.85 -12.30 -10.04
C GLY A 379 -27.47 -11.39 -11.09
N SER A 380 -28.63 -10.78 -10.83
CA SER A 380 -29.24 -9.82 -11.76
C SER A 380 -28.43 -8.51 -11.82
N LEU A 381 -28.33 -7.93 -13.04
CA LEU A 381 -27.53 -6.72 -13.27
C LEU A 381 -28.19 -5.49 -12.65
N THR A 382 -27.42 -4.76 -11.85
CA THR A 382 -27.80 -3.42 -11.39
C THR A 382 -27.44 -2.36 -12.45
N ASP A 383 -27.95 -1.13 -12.29
CA ASP A 383 -27.54 -0.02 -13.16
C ASP A 383 -26.06 0.35 -12.98
N ARG A 384 -25.47 0.09 -11.80
CA ARG A 384 -24.01 0.21 -11.59
C ARG A 384 -23.24 -0.76 -12.49
N ALA A 385 -23.68 -2.02 -12.57
CA ALA A 385 -23.03 -3.03 -13.42
C ALA A 385 -23.09 -2.64 -14.90
N LYS A 386 -24.25 -2.16 -15.36
CA LYS A 386 -24.43 -1.68 -16.73
C LYS A 386 -23.50 -0.51 -17.03
N LYS A 387 -23.49 0.51 -16.15
CA LYS A 387 -22.67 1.72 -16.33
C LYS A 387 -21.17 1.42 -16.28
N ALA A 388 -20.72 0.58 -15.32
CA ALA A 388 -19.34 0.12 -15.25
C ALA A 388 -18.91 -0.62 -16.52
N GLY A 389 -19.77 -1.51 -17.04
CA GLY A 389 -19.51 -2.24 -18.26
C GLY A 389 -19.49 -1.35 -19.51
N GLU A 390 -20.39 -0.37 -19.62
CA GLU A 390 -20.35 0.64 -20.68
C GLU A 390 -19.03 1.42 -20.66
N THR A 391 -18.60 1.87 -19.48
CA THR A 391 -17.33 2.58 -19.30
C THR A 391 -16.14 1.68 -19.65
N ALA A 392 -16.15 0.42 -19.20
CA ALA A 392 -15.12 -0.56 -19.52
C ALA A 392 -15.01 -0.79 -21.05
N ARG A 393 -16.15 -0.83 -21.76
CA ARG A 393 -16.17 -0.97 -23.22
C ARG A 393 -15.52 0.21 -23.92
N VAL A 394 -15.83 1.44 -23.51
CA VAL A 394 -15.20 2.65 -24.06
C VAL A 394 -13.68 2.64 -23.81
N ILE A 395 -13.24 2.27 -22.60
CA ILE A 395 -11.83 2.16 -22.28
C ILE A 395 -11.16 1.07 -23.14
N TYR A 396 -11.80 -0.07 -23.29
CA TYR A 396 -11.29 -1.19 -24.10
C TYR A 396 -11.15 -0.81 -25.58
N GLU A 397 -12.18 -0.18 -26.17
CA GLU A 397 -12.17 0.25 -27.58
C GLU A 397 -11.12 1.32 -27.87
N ASN A 398 -10.71 2.09 -26.86
CA ASN A 398 -9.67 3.10 -26.94
C ASN A 398 -8.38 2.72 -26.21
N SER A 399 -8.11 1.42 -26.07
CA SER A 399 -6.97 0.89 -25.31
C SER A 399 -5.64 1.53 -25.67
N ASP A 400 -5.36 1.69 -26.96
CA ASP A 400 -4.11 2.26 -27.46
C ASP A 400 -3.89 3.69 -26.98
N LEU A 401 -4.97 4.48 -26.91
CA LEU A 401 -4.92 5.85 -26.39
C LEU A 401 -4.57 5.84 -24.90
N PHE A 402 -5.34 5.11 -24.08
CA PHE A 402 -5.20 5.15 -22.62
C PHE A 402 -3.92 4.44 -22.12
N LEU A 403 -3.45 3.40 -22.81
CA LEU A 403 -2.18 2.77 -22.46
C LEU A 403 -0.98 3.67 -22.75
N LYS A 404 -1.04 4.51 -23.80
CA LYS A 404 0.03 5.43 -24.19
C LYS A 404 -0.05 6.79 -23.52
N ALA A 405 -1.24 7.20 -23.06
CA ALA A 405 -1.44 8.48 -22.39
C ALA A 405 -0.56 8.60 -21.15
N LYS A 406 0.02 9.77 -20.97
CA LYS A 406 0.81 10.16 -19.80
C LYS A 406 0.35 11.52 -19.33
N LEU A 407 0.45 11.76 -18.04
CA LEU A 407 0.31 13.11 -17.50
C LEU A 407 1.46 13.99 -18.00
N ILE A 408 1.20 15.27 -18.09
CA ILE A 408 2.25 16.27 -18.30
C ILE A 408 3.18 16.23 -17.09
N ASP A 409 4.49 16.24 -17.33
CA ASP A 409 5.49 16.20 -16.27
C ASP A 409 5.24 17.30 -15.24
N SER A 410 5.25 16.92 -13.98
CA SER A 410 5.12 17.87 -12.88
C SER A 410 6.43 18.61 -12.64
N ASN A 411 6.32 19.92 -12.42
CA ASN A 411 7.41 20.75 -11.94
C ASN A 411 7.44 20.85 -10.39
N ILE A 412 6.42 20.32 -9.70
CA ILE A 412 6.23 20.45 -8.26
C ILE A 412 6.17 19.05 -7.65
N ALA A 413 6.94 18.87 -6.59
CA ALA A 413 6.87 17.66 -5.79
C ALA A 413 6.58 17.96 -4.32
N ILE A 414 5.87 17.04 -3.66
CA ILE A 414 5.66 17.02 -2.21
C ILE A 414 6.51 15.88 -1.62
N LEU A 415 7.31 16.18 -0.62
CA LEU A 415 8.16 15.18 0.03
C LEU A 415 7.34 14.29 0.98
N TYR A 416 7.32 12.99 0.70
CA TYR A 416 6.96 11.94 1.63
C TYR A 416 8.20 11.52 2.42
N ASN A 417 8.29 11.96 3.67
CA ASN A 417 9.44 11.72 4.53
C ASN A 417 9.14 10.64 5.57
N ILE A 418 9.40 9.38 5.24
CA ILE A 418 9.16 8.23 6.13
C ILE A 418 9.99 8.30 7.43
N GLU A 419 11.16 8.95 7.43
CA GLU A 419 11.97 9.11 8.63
C GLU A 419 11.25 10.02 9.65
N SER A 420 10.67 11.11 9.17
CA SER A 420 9.81 11.98 9.99
C SER A 420 8.55 11.29 10.45
N TYR A 421 7.94 10.48 9.57
CA TYR A 421 6.74 9.73 9.89
C TYR A 421 6.97 8.76 11.04
N LYS A 422 8.07 8.01 11.04
CA LYS A 422 8.43 7.09 12.14
C LYS A 422 8.53 7.83 13.49
N TRP A 423 9.20 8.97 13.51
CA TRP A 423 9.33 9.78 14.72
C TRP A 423 7.99 10.34 15.21
N LEU A 424 7.19 10.90 14.33
CA LEU A 424 5.87 11.41 14.66
C LEU A 424 4.94 10.33 15.17
N TRP A 425 4.98 9.15 14.54
CA TRP A 425 4.25 7.97 14.98
C TRP A 425 4.56 7.61 16.43
N ILE A 426 5.84 7.55 16.80
CA ILE A 426 6.27 7.26 18.15
C ILE A 426 5.86 8.40 19.10
N ALA A 427 6.11 9.65 18.74
CA ALA A 427 5.83 10.81 19.57
C ALA A 427 4.33 11.04 19.82
N GLN A 428 3.48 10.68 18.85
CA GLN A 428 2.02 10.81 18.90
C GLN A 428 1.30 9.55 19.35
N ARG A 429 2.00 8.62 19.99
CA ARG A 429 1.42 7.37 20.51
C ARG A 429 0.69 6.57 19.44
N HIS A 430 1.38 6.34 18.32
CA HIS A 430 0.90 5.55 17.20
C HIS A 430 -0.26 6.21 16.43
N SER A 431 -0.19 7.51 16.20
CA SER A 431 -1.07 8.24 15.30
C SER A 431 -0.33 8.75 14.07
N SER A 432 -0.97 8.66 12.90
CA SER A 432 -0.47 9.20 11.62
C SER A 432 -1.08 10.56 11.28
N ASP A 433 -2.06 11.00 12.05
CA ASP A 433 -2.96 12.09 11.69
C ASP A 433 -2.25 13.40 11.29
N VAL A 434 -1.26 13.82 12.09
CA VAL A 434 -0.57 15.10 11.83
C VAL A 434 0.24 15.02 10.53
N PHE A 435 0.93 13.90 10.31
CA PHE A 435 1.71 13.69 9.10
C PHE A 435 0.84 13.68 7.84
N SER A 436 -0.20 12.84 7.83
CA SER A 436 -1.12 12.71 6.70
C SER A 436 -1.88 14.01 6.40
N LYS A 437 -2.33 14.73 7.46
CA LYS A 437 -3.03 16.01 7.33
C LYS A 437 -2.11 17.10 6.78
N SER A 438 -0.82 17.10 7.13
CA SER A 438 0.15 18.06 6.61
C SER A 438 0.34 17.90 5.10
N ILE A 439 0.53 16.67 4.63
CA ILE A 439 0.62 16.36 3.19
C ILE A 439 -0.68 16.74 2.47
N LEU A 440 -1.84 16.31 3.01
CA LEU A 440 -3.15 16.61 2.41
C LEU A 440 -3.40 18.12 2.33
N GLY A 441 -3.00 18.88 3.33
CA GLY A 441 -3.17 20.34 3.35
C GLY A 441 -2.40 21.02 2.23
N VAL A 442 -1.14 20.66 2.03
CA VAL A 442 -0.31 21.16 0.93
C VAL A 442 -0.86 20.72 -0.42
N TYR A 443 -1.19 19.42 -0.55
CA TYR A 443 -1.77 18.89 -1.78
C TYR A 443 -3.07 19.60 -2.16
N ARG A 444 -3.94 19.87 -1.19
CA ARG A 444 -5.21 20.58 -1.41
C ARG A 444 -5.03 21.99 -1.98
N ILE A 445 -4.03 22.73 -1.50
CA ILE A 445 -3.71 24.05 -2.04
C ILE A 445 -3.30 23.95 -3.51
N LEU A 446 -2.43 23.02 -3.83
CA LEU A 446 -1.93 22.82 -5.19
C LEU A 446 -3.00 22.29 -6.14
N PHE A 447 -3.78 21.31 -5.69
CA PHE A 447 -4.91 20.75 -6.45
C PHE A 447 -5.95 21.82 -6.80
N ASN A 448 -6.35 22.64 -5.82
CA ASN A 448 -7.29 23.74 -6.06
C ASN A 448 -6.70 24.85 -6.97
N GLY A 449 -5.37 24.95 -7.02
CA GLY A 449 -4.65 25.82 -7.96
C GLY A 449 -4.46 25.22 -9.34
N ASN A 450 -4.99 24.02 -9.62
CA ASN A 450 -4.81 23.27 -10.88
C ASN A 450 -3.35 22.95 -11.22
N TYR A 451 -2.52 22.67 -10.21
CA TYR A 451 -1.14 22.23 -10.42
C TYR A 451 -1.07 20.69 -10.45
N ASN A 452 -0.33 20.15 -11.41
CA ASN A 452 0.11 18.76 -11.37
C ASN A 452 1.17 18.61 -10.29
N VAL A 453 1.03 17.57 -9.49
CA VAL A 453 1.91 17.32 -8.33
C VAL A 453 2.32 15.86 -8.30
N ASP A 454 3.62 15.61 -8.12
CA ASP A 454 4.12 14.29 -7.77
C ASP A 454 4.44 14.23 -6.27
N LEU A 455 4.34 13.04 -5.69
CA LEU A 455 4.94 12.78 -4.40
C LEU A 455 6.33 12.14 -4.60
N VAL A 456 7.29 12.50 -3.76
CA VAL A 456 8.65 11.94 -3.81
C VAL A 456 9.04 11.44 -2.43
N SER A 457 9.66 10.27 -2.36
CA SER A 457 10.18 9.76 -1.10
C SER A 457 11.50 10.43 -0.72
N ILE A 458 11.88 10.37 0.55
CA ILE A 458 13.18 10.86 1.01
C ILE A 458 14.34 10.14 0.31
N ARG A 459 14.15 8.91 -0.20
CA ARG A 459 15.16 8.18 -0.97
C ARG A 459 15.48 8.86 -2.30
N GLN A 460 14.46 9.45 -2.94
CA GLN A 460 14.64 10.22 -4.17
C GLN A 460 15.37 11.55 -3.92
N VAL A 461 15.30 12.08 -2.70
CA VAL A 461 16.16 13.20 -2.28
C VAL A 461 17.62 12.74 -2.09
N GLU A 462 17.81 11.57 -1.48
CA GLU A 462 19.14 10.99 -1.21
C GLU A 462 19.91 10.59 -2.47
N ASP A 463 19.21 10.18 -3.53
CA ASP A 463 19.79 9.80 -4.84
C ASP A 463 19.71 10.92 -5.88
N GLU A 464 19.22 12.09 -5.49
CA GLU A 464 19.10 13.30 -6.31
C GLU A 464 18.15 13.19 -7.53
N SER A 465 17.32 12.15 -7.62
CA SER A 465 16.32 12.01 -8.69
C SER A 465 15.22 13.09 -8.65
N ILE A 466 15.19 13.89 -7.58
CA ILE A 466 14.35 15.08 -7.46
C ILE A 466 14.78 16.25 -8.37
N ASN A 467 15.98 16.23 -8.95
CA ASN A 467 16.52 17.35 -9.74
C ASN A 467 15.71 17.68 -11.01
N LYS A 468 14.78 16.82 -11.39
CA LYS A 468 13.82 17.10 -12.47
C LYS A 468 12.73 18.11 -12.08
N TYR A 469 12.47 18.30 -10.79
CA TYR A 469 11.46 19.24 -10.30
C TYR A 469 12.03 20.65 -10.13
N ARG A 470 11.17 21.64 -10.26
CA ARG A 470 11.53 23.04 -9.98
C ARG A 470 11.24 23.43 -8.53
N VAL A 471 10.19 22.85 -7.94
CA VAL A 471 9.75 23.15 -6.57
C VAL A 471 9.61 21.85 -5.79
N LEU A 472 10.24 21.78 -4.64
CA LEU A 472 10.06 20.74 -3.64
C LEU A 472 9.43 21.34 -2.38
N ILE A 473 8.29 20.82 -1.97
CA ILE A 473 7.62 21.20 -0.72
C ILE A 473 7.82 20.05 0.27
N ALA A 474 8.38 20.37 1.42
CA ALA A 474 8.76 19.38 2.44
C ALA A 474 7.93 19.56 3.74
N PRO A 475 6.61 19.24 3.72
CA PRO A 475 5.75 19.43 4.88
C PRO A 475 6.18 18.51 6.02
N LEU A 476 6.22 19.04 7.24
CA LEU A 476 6.49 18.32 8.48
C LEU A 476 7.72 17.39 8.39
N SER A 477 8.76 17.83 7.68
CA SER A 477 10.02 17.09 7.49
C SER A 477 10.95 17.29 8.68
N LEU A 478 10.52 16.77 9.85
CA LEU A 478 11.16 16.91 11.16
C LEU A 478 12.52 16.21 11.24
N VAL A 479 12.62 15.02 10.69
CA VAL A 479 13.84 14.20 10.71
C VAL A 479 14.53 14.26 9.34
N MET A 480 15.86 14.45 9.37
CA MET A 480 16.65 14.48 8.15
C MET A 480 17.82 13.50 8.22
N THR A 481 18.14 12.85 7.11
CA THR A 481 19.37 12.05 6.96
C THR A 481 20.51 12.91 6.41
N PRO A 482 21.80 12.53 6.65
CA PRO A 482 22.92 13.26 6.07
C PRO A 482 22.88 13.29 4.53
N LYS A 483 22.46 12.18 3.91
CA LYS A 483 22.36 12.09 2.45
C LYS A 483 21.25 12.99 1.91
N ALA A 484 20.07 12.98 2.54
CA ALA A 484 18.97 13.84 2.12
C ALA A 484 19.32 15.34 2.32
N ALA A 485 20.04 15.69 3.39
CA ALA A 485 20.52 17.06 3.58
C ALA A 485 21.47 17.49 2.45
N LEU A 486 22.36 16.61 2.01
CA LEU A 486 23.23 16.86 0.85
C LEU A 486 22.40 17.01 -0.44
N GLY A 487 21.46 16.10 -0.70
CA GLY A 487 20.57 16.16 -1.86
C GLY A 487 19.78 17.46 -1.92
N LEU A 488 19.22 17.93 -0.78
CA LEU A 488 18.51 19.21 -0.71
C LEU A 488 19.43 20.42 -0.99
N ARG A 489 20.67 20.39 -0.44
CA ARG A 489 21.66 21.43 -0.73
C ARG A 489 21.98 21.49 -2.22
N ASN A 490 22.18 20.35 -2.86
CA ASN A 490 22.46 20.26 -4.30
C ASN A 490 21.26 20.71 -5.12
N PHE A 491 20.04 20.30 -4.76
CA PHE A 491 18.81 20.72 -5.41
C PHE A 491 18.65 22.24 -5.43
N VAL A 492 18.83 22.91 -4.27
CA VAL A 492 18.73 24.37 -4.18
C VAL A 492 19.93 25.03 -4.90
N GLY A 493 21.15 24.48 -4.76
CA GLY A 493 22.35 24.95 -5.45
C GLY A 493 22.20 24.91 -6.99
N ASN A 494 21.44 23.97 -7.52
CA ASN A 494 21.12 23.84 -8.94
C ASN A 494 19.92 24.71 -9.39
N GLY A 495 19.39 25.58 -8.52
CA GLY A 495 18.30 26.50 -8.82
C GLY A 495 16.91 25.98 -8.48
N GLY A 496 16.78 24.86 -7.79
CA GLY A 496 15.52 24.35 -7.25
C GLY A 496 15.00 25.24 -6.11
N ILE A 497 13.68 25.30 -5.96
CA ILE A 497 13.00 26.04 -4.89
C ILE A 497 12.56 25.03 -3.83
N LEU A 498 13.07 25.17 -2.61
CA LEU A 498 12.68 24.38 -1.46
C LEU A 498 11.75 25.18 -0.53
N LEU A 499 10.53 24.65 -0.33
CA LEU A 499 9.57 25.19 0.65
C LEU A 499 9.50 24.26 1.86
N VAL A 500 9.66 24.82 3.04
CA VAL A 500 9.65 24.09 4.31
C VAL A 500 8.71 24.76 5.30
N ASP A 501 8.23 24.01 6.26
CA ASP A 501 7.46 24.52 7.40
C ASP A 501 8.33 24.52 8.68
N SER A 502 7.70 24.82 9.84
CA SER A 502 8.41 24.83 11.11
C SER A 502 8.94 23.44 11.51
N ARG A 503 10.00 23.42 12.29
CA ARG A 503 10.68 22.20 12.75
C ARG A 503 11.35 21.39 11.63
N PHE A 504 11.55 21.99 10.46
CA PHE A 504 12.26 21.35 9.36
C PHE A 504 13.66 20.88 9.79
N ALA A 505 13.97 19.61 9.56
CA ALA A 505 15.25 18.99 9.93
C ALA A 505 15.69 19.27 11.38
N ALA A 506 14.75 19.34 12.33
CA ALA A 506 15.04 19.60 13.72
C ALA A 506 15.73 18.43 14.42
N ILE A 507 15.60 17.22 13.88
CA ILE A 507 16.16 15.99 14.42
C ILE A 507 16.98 15.30 13.33
N ARG A 508 18.16 14.86 13.69
CA ARG A 508 19.02 14.02 12.84
C ARG A 508 18.49 12.58 12.83
N SER A 509 18.76 11.83 11.78
CA SER A 509 18.33 10.43 11.67
C SER A 509 18.90 9.51 12.76
N ASP A 510 19.96 9.92 13.46
CA ASP A 510 20.52 9.22 14.62
C ASP A 510 19.79 9.55 15.94
N GLY A 511 18.78 10.44 15.91
CA GLY A 511 17.97 10.81 17.06
C GLY A 511 18.47 12.02 17.85
N TYR A 512 19.60 12.61 17.45
CA TYR A 512 20.15 13.79 18.10
C TYR A 512 19.68 15.09 17.42
N ILE A 513 19.73 16.18 18.15
CA ILE A 513 19.63 17.52 17.59
C ILE A 513 21.05 18.05 17.29
N ASP A 514 21.15 18.95 16.33
CA ASP A 514 22.38 19.73 16.11
C ASP A 514 22.40 21.00 17.00
N SER A 515 23.54 21.69 16.99
CA SER A 515 23.68 22.99 17.66
C SER A 515 22.77 24.08 17.07
N THR A 516 22.30 23.89 15.85
CA THR A 516 21.36 24.76 15.14
C THR A 516 20.26 23.92 14.47
N THR A 517 19.05 24.47 14.41
CA THR A 517 17.94 23.94 13.63
C THR A 517 17.69 24.85 12.44
N PRO A 518 17.65 24.34 11.20
CA PRO A 518 17.78 22.95 10.76
C PRO A 518 19.17 22.33 10.90
N ALA A 519 19.21 21.02 11.13
CA ALA A 519 20.43 20.24 11.24
C ALA A 519 21.25 20.18 9.92
N TYR A 520 22.47 19.64 10.01
CA TYR A 520 23.38 19.40 8.88
C TYR A 520 23.72 20.65 8.06
N GLY A 521 23.67 21.85 8.68
CA GLY A 521 23.95 23.11 8.00
C GLY A 521 22.88 23.53 6.98
N LEU A 522 21.69 22.95 7.03
CA LEU A 522 20.57 23.34 6.16
C LEU A 522 20.05 24.76 6.45
N SER A 523 20.43 25.37 7.59
CA SER A 523 20.21 26.78 7.88
C SER A 523 20.76 27.72 6.80
N GLU A 524 21.90 27.38 6.19
CA GLU A 524 22.46 28.11 5.07
C GLU A 524 21.61 27.98 3.78
N VAL A 525 21.00 26.82 3.59
CA VAL A 525 20.15 26.53 2.43
C VAL A 525 18.82 27.28 2.49
N ILE A 526 18.18 27.32 3.68
CA ILE A 526 16.92 28.03 3.87
C ILE A 526 17.09 29.51 4.20
N GLY A 527 18.32 29.96 4.45
CA GLY A 527 18.64 31.35 4.80
C GLY A 527 18.18 31.76 6.21
N GLY A 528 18.06 30.81 7.15
CA GLY A 528 17.60 31.08 8.51
C GLY A 528 17.76 29.88 9.45
N TYR A 529 17.50 30.10 10.73
CA TYR A 529 17.50 29.07 11.77
C TYR A 529 16.35 29.29 12.74
N GLU A 530 15.94 28.24 13.44
CA GLU A 530 14.95 28.34 14.51
C GLU A 530 15.64 28.71 15.82
N ASP A 531 15.20 29.83 16.43
CA ASP A 531 15.62 30.26 17.75
C ASP A 531 14.71 29.71 18.87
N GLY A 532 13.48 29.40 18.52
CA GLY A 532 12.49 28.78 19.40
C GLY A 532 11.22 28.43 18.67
N TYR A 533 10.34 27.71 19.33
CA TYR A 533 9.01 27.37 18.79
C TYR A 533 7.95 27.35 19.89
N MET A 534 6.72 27.63 19.50
CA MET A 534 5.56 27.51 20.37
C MET A 534 4.40 26.86 19.62
N SER A 535 3.54 26.18 20.35
CA SER A 535 2.28 25.69 19.82
C SER A 535 1.22 26.75 19.86
N VAL A 536 0.53 26.96 18.74
CA VAL A 536 -0.57 27.96 18.65
C VAL A 536 -1.75 27.33 17.90
N ASP A 537 -2.96 27.69 18.33
CA ASP A 537 -4.18 27.18 17.68
C ASP A 537 -4.47 27.91 16.37
N LYS A 538 -4.14 29.19 16.27
CA LYS A 538 -4.30 30.04 15.11
C LYS A 538 -3.15 31.00 14.96
N VAL A 539 -2.72 31.21 13.72
CA VAL A 539 -1.71 32.21 13.36
C VAL A 539 -2.35 33.20 12.40
N ASN A 540 -2.19 34.49 12.67
CA ASN A 540 -2.47 35.53 11.70
C ASN A 540 -1.16 35.98 11.06
N ILE A 541 -1.04 35.81 9.76
CA ILE A 541 0.14 36.23 9.01
C ILE A 541 -0.14 37.60 8.39
N ARG A 542 0.64 38.60 8.76
CA ARG A 542 0.57 39.93 8.15
C ARG A 542 1.62 40.06 7.06
N ILE A 543 1.18 40.33 5.85
CA ILE A 543 2.08 40.59 4.73
C ILE A 543 2.76 41.95 4.93
N THR A 544 4.09 41.95 4.86
CA THR A 544 4.90 43.18 5.09
C THR A 544 5.57 43.71 3.82
N SER A 545 5.56 42.93 2.73
CA SER A 545 6.20 43.28 1.46
C SER A 545 5.44 42.73 0.25
N ASN A 546 5.72 43.23 -0.95
CA ASN A 546 5.12 42.81 -2.22
C ASN A 546 5.81 41.59 -2.84
N LEU A 547 6.46 40.73 -2.05
CA LEU A 547 7.21 39.57 -2.55
C LEU A 547 6.32 38.45 -3.10
N ILE A 548 5.05 38.40 -2.67
CA ILE A 548 4.11 37.38 -3.10
C ILE A 548 3.09 38.02 -4.05
N PRO A 549 3.04 37.58 -5.34
CA PRO A 549 2.05 38.11 -6.29
C PRO A 549 0.62 37.92 -5.75
N GLY A 550 -0.19 38.96 -5.84
CA GLY A 550 -1.57 38.94 -5.38
C GLY A 550 -1.78 39.30 -3.90
N LEU A 551 -0.73 39.38 -3.09
CA LEU A 551 -0.78 39.85 -1.70
C LEU A 551 -0.16 41.23 -1.60
N ARG A 552 -0.72 42.07 -0.72
CA ARG A 552 -0.27 43.46 -0.48
C ARG A 552 0.25 43.63 0.96
N PRO A 553 1.21 44.51 1.18
CA PRO A 553 1.57 44.89 2.55
C PRO A 553 0.34 45.35 3.33
N GLY A 554 0.14 44.76 4.50
CA GLY A 554 -1.03 44.98 5.35
C GLY A 554 -2.10 43.90 5.25
N ASP A 555 -2.09 43.05 4.22
CA ASP A 555 -3.02 41.91 4.14
C ASP A 555 -2.79 40.95 5.31
N LEU A 556 -3.89 40.44 5.85
CA LEU A 556 -3.92 39.47 6.94
C LEU A 556 -4.43 38.14 6.40
N ILE A 557 -3.70 37.09 6.63
CA ILE A 557 -4.01 35.73 6.18
C ILE A 557 -4.24 34.86 7.41
#